data_0caab62554035bcdb69a6fc1c2f23284
#
_entry.id   0caab62554035bcdb69a6fc1c2f23284
#
_cell.length_a   1.000
_cell.length_b   1.000
_cell.length_c   1.000
_cell.angle_alpha   90.00
_cell.angle_beta   90.00
_cell.angle_gamma   90.00
#
_symmetry.space_group_name_H-M   'P 1'
#
loop_
_entity.id
_entity.type
_entity.pdbx_description
1 polymer ?
#
loop_
_entity_poly.entity_id
_entity_poly.type
_entity_poly.pdbx_seq_one_letter_code
_entity_poly.pdbx_strand_id
1 'polypeptide(L)'
;AKEKGPCGYFDRTKYADGILPIDTYKTDVDELVAPEYNYDWETLRLSIQQHGLRHSTLSAQMPSESSSVVSNATNGIEPPRGYLSTKKSKKGPLKQIVPQYGSLKNNYTLLWDMKGNDGYIKIVAAMQKFFDQAISGNWSYNPENYENNEVPVSVMAGDFLKTYKYGWKTSYYQNTYDNKDDLLDAIDEKPNQVQDLLSEILETEEDDCDSCKI
;
A
#
# COMPACT_ATOMS: atom_id res chain seq x y z
N ALA A 1 13.55 23.93 6.47
CA ALA A 1 14.96 24.26 6.43
C ALA A 1 15.18 25.77 6.35
N LYS A 2 14.46 26.52 5.50
CA LYS A 2 14.61 27.98 5.35
C LYS A 2 14.61 28.74 6.68
N GLU A 3 13.74 28.36 7.61
CA GLU A 3 13.57 29.04 8.90
C GLU A 3 14.52 28.53 9.99
N LYS A 4 14.81 27.24 10.00
CA LYS A 4 15.48 26.57 11.14
C LYS A 4 16.81 25.91 10.77
N GLY A 5 17.28 26.12 9.55
CA GLY A 5 18.46 25.44 9.00
C GLY A 5 18.21 23.98 8.62
N PRO A 6 19.16 23.33 7.97
CA PRO A 6 19.13 21.91 7.61
C PRO A 6 19.29 21.00 8.84
N CYS A 7 19.07 19.71 8.68
CA CYS A 7 19.46 18.72 9.69
C CYS A 7 20.99 18.59 9.75
N GLY A 8 21.51 18.13 10.91
CA GLY A 8 22.95 18.05 11.13
C GLY A 8 23.73 17.07 10.25
N TYR A 9 23.01 16.19 9.52
CA TYR A 9 23.60 15.21 8.60
C TYR A 9 23.29 15.52 7.13
N PHE A 10 22.73 16.69 6.83
CA PHE A 10 22.34 17.06 5.47
C PHE A 10 23.47 16.88 4.47
N ASP A 11 24.66 17.36 4.79
CA ASP A 11 25.86 17.32 3.91
C ASP A 11 26.32 15.87 3.57
N ARG A 12 25.77 14.87 4.27
CA ARG A 12 26.04 13.45 4.02
C ARG A 12 24.94 12.76 3.23
N THR A 13 23.94 13.50 2.82
CA THR A 13 22.80 12.97 2.04
C THR A 13 23.00 13.23 0.56
N LYS A 14 22.42 12.40 -0.29
CA LYS A 14 22.35 12.64 -1.74
C LYS A 14 21.64 13.96 -2.09
N TYR A 15 20.76 14.43 -1.21
CA TYR A 15 20.05 15.70 -1.39
C TYR A 15 21.00 16.91 -1.37
N ALA A 16 22.10 16.86 -0.63
CA ALA A 16 23.11 17.91 -0.65
C ALA A 16 23.76 18.03 -2.02
N ASP A 17 23.94 16.91 -2.71
CA ASP A 17 24.45 16.85 -4.09
C ASP A 17 23.36 17.17 -5.13
N GLY A 18 22.15 17.48 -4.69
CA GLY A 18 21.00 17.72 -5.57
C GLY A 18 20.39 16.47 -6.19
N ILE A 19 20.70 15.29 -5.65
CA ILE A 19 20.16 14.02 -6.15
C ILE A 19 18.83 13.71 -5.46
N LEU A 20 17.76 13.64 -6.23
CA LEU A 20 16.41 13.33 -5.80
C LEU A 20 16.06 11.86 -6.11
N PRO A 21 14.99 11.30 -5.52
CA PRO A 21 14.54 9.93 -5.85
C PRO A 21 14.33 9.70 -7.34
N ILE A 22 13.81 10.69 -8.06
CA ILE A 22 13.57 10.66 -9.51
C ILE A 22 14.85 10.58 -10.35
N ASP A 23 16.02 10.76 -9.77
CA ASP A 23 17.32 10.67 -10.48
C ASP A 23 17.95 9.28 -10.30
N THR A 24 17.44 8.45 -9.37
CA THR A 24 18.11 7.20 -8.98
C THR A 24 17.21 5.96 -9.03
N TYR A 25 16.02 6.10 -9.57
CA TYR A 25 15.15 4.94 -9.81
C TYR A 25 15.65 4.09 -10.97
N LYS A 26 15.14 2.89 -11.09
CA LYS A 26 15.50 1.99 -12.18
C LYS A 26 14.69 2.31 -13.44
N THR A 27 15.35 2.77 -14.48
CA THR A 27 14.71 3.32 -15.69
C THR A 27 13.92 2.30 -16.51
N ASP A 28 14.13 1.00 -16.30
CA ASP A 28 13.28 -0.04 -16.90
C ASP A 28 11.78 0.15 -16.60
N VAL A 29 11.43 0.82 -15.48
CA VAL A 29 10.04 1.12 -15.17
C VAL A 29 9.39 2.11 -16.15
N ASP A 30 10.16 2.85 -16.90
CA ASP A 30 9.66 3.80 -17.91
C ASP A 30 9.06 3.09 -19.13
N GLU A 31 9.34 1.78 -19.29
CA GLU A 31 8.58 0.93 -20.23
C GLU A 31 7.09 0.86 -19.89
N LEU A 32 6.73 1.06 -18.59
CA LEU A 32 5.36 0.95 -18.08
C LEU A 32 4.66 2.31 -18.04
N VAL A 33 5.39 3.33 -17.63
CA VAL A 33 4.87 4.70 -17.44
C VAL A 33 5.93 5.68 -17.92
N ALA A 34 5.61 6.46 -18.92
CA ALA A 34 6.51 7.51 -19.43
C ALA A 34 6.98 8.43 -18.30
N PRO A 35 8.24 8.88 -18.31
CA PRO A 35 8.80 9.73 -17.25
C PRO A 35 8.34 11.20 -17.38
N GLU A 36 7.03 11.41 -17.54
CA GLU A 36 6.44 12.73 -17.52
C GLU A 36 6.18 13.16 -16.08
N TYR A 37 6.80 14.25 -15.68
CA TYR A 37 6.65 14.79 -14.34
C TYR A 37 5.86 16.10 -14.38
N ASN A 38 4.70 16.12 -13.74
CA ASN A 38 3.86 17.32 -13.63
C ASN A 38 4.31 18.31 -12.54
N TYR A 39 5.49 18.10 -11.96
CA TYR A 39 6.03 18.93 -10.90
C TYR A 39 7.37 19.53 -11.31
N ASP A 40 7.63 20.78 -10.93
CA ASP A 40 8.92 21.43 -11.19
C ASP A 40 9.99 20.94 -10.20
N TRP A 41 10.59 19.82 -10.54
CA TRP A 41 11.64 19.18 -9.75
C TRP A 41 12.91 20.00 -9.70
N GLU A 42 13.20 20.79 -10.74
CA GLU A 42 14.43 21.59 -10.80
C GLU A 42 14.39 22.76 -9.83
N THR A 43 13.27 23.48 -9.74
CA THR A 43 13.08 24.50 -8.73
C THR A 43 13.17 23.91 -7.31
N LEU A 44 12.61 22.71 -7.08
CA LEU A 44 12.75 22.02 -5.81
C LEU A 44 14.22 21.65 -5.52
N ARG A 45 14.94 21.09 -6.49
CA ARG A 45 16.36 20.74 -6.40
C ARG A 45 17.20 21.92 -5.96
N LEU A 46 17.09 23.04 -6.68
CA LEU A 46 17.79 24.28 -6.36
C LEU A 46 17.46 24.81 -4.97
N SER A 47 16.20 24.75 -4.58
CA SER A 47 15.77 25.16 -3.24
C SER A 47 16.35 24.26 -2.13
N ILE A 48 16.45 22.95 -2.39
CA ILE A 48 17.07 22.00 -1.47
C ILE A 48 18.57 22.26 -1.33
N GLN A 49 19.28 22.47 -2.44
CA GLN A 49 20.71 22.78 -2.41
C GLN A 49 21.00 24.09 -1.68
N GLN A 50 20.15 25.10 -1.86
CA GLN A 50 20.31 26.39 -1.22
C GLN A 50 19.99 26.40 0.29
N HIS A 51 18.95 25.67 0.72
CA HIS A 51 18.41 25.76 2.08
C HIS A 51 18.57 24.47 2.89
N GLY A 52 18.95 23.38 2.25
CA GLY A 52 18.99 22.05 2.86
C GLY A 52 17.62 21.44 3.10
N LEU A 53 17.62 20.33 3.83
CA LEU A 53 16.44 19.62 4.32
C LEU A 53 16.50 19.42 5.83
N ARG A 54 15.32 19.38 6.47
CA ARG A 54 15.21 19.10 7.91
C ARG A 54 15.37 17.60 8.23
N HIS A 55 15.27 16.73 7.23
CA HIS A 55 15.32 15.28 7.35
C HIS A 55 16.37 14.70 6.40
N SER A 56 17.05 13.66 6.83
CA SER A 56 18.05 12.94 6.01
C SER A 56 17.37 11.97 5.02
N THR A 57 16.15 11.53 5.34
CA THR A 57 15.27 10.70 4.52
C THR A 57 13.86 11.25 4.60
N LEU A 58 13.06 11.15 3.53
CA LEU A 58 11.76 11.80 3.44
C LEU A 58 10.60 10.83 3.41
N SER A 59 10.68 9.79 2.63
CA SER A 59 9.53 8.94 2.33
C SER A 59 9.86 7.47 2.36
N ALA A 60 9.01 6.70 3.05
CA ALA A 60 8.95 5.25 3.04
C ALA A 60 7.49 4.82 3.08
N GLN A 61 7.19 3.66 2.54
CA GLN A 61 5.90 3.03 2.69
C GLN A 61 6.06 1.73 3.48
N MET A 62 5.51 1.71 4.69
CA MET A 62 5.50 0.54 5.56
C MET A 62 4.10 -0.09 5.58
N PRO A 63 3.94 -1.32 6.11
CA PRO A 63 2.65 -1.83 6.55
C PRO A 63 2.04 -0.91 7.61
N SER A 64 0.77 -0.51 7.43
CA SER A 64 0.12 0.55 8.23
C SER A 64 -0.99 0.00 9.12
N GLU A 65 -0.76 -1.10 9.83
CA GLU A 65 -1.81 -1.85 10.53
C GLU A 65 -2.72 -0.99 11.41
N SER A 66 -2.16 -0.25 12.35
CA SER A 66 -2.96 0.54 13.29
C SER A 66 -3.49 1.84 12.68
N SER A 67 -2.67 2.54 11.92
CA SER A 67 -3.07 3.79 11.28
C SER A 67 -4.10 3.58 10.18
N SER A 68 -4.07 2.44 9.48
CA SER A 68 -5.10 2.11 8.48
C SER A 68 -6.48 1.92 9.10
N VAL A 69 -6.55 1.41 10.33
CA VAL A 69 -7.82 1.30 11.06
C VAL A 69 -8.40 2.67 11.39
N VAL A 70 -7.56 3.57 11.89
CA VAL A 70 -7.99 4.94 12.25
C VAL A 70 -8.48 5.73 11.03
N SER A 71 -7.83 5.54 9.88
CA SER A 71 -8.18 6.23 8.63
C SER A 71 -9.21 5.50 7.78
N ASN A 72 -9.73 4.36 8.25
CA ASN A 72 -10.60 3.47 7.47
C ASN A 72 -10.03 3.16 6.07
N ALA A 73 -8.77 2.75 6.02
CA ALA A 73 -8.04 2.44 4.80
C ALA A 73 -7.48 1.02 4.84
N THR A 74 -6.99 0.53 3.71
CA THR A 74 -6.30 -0.75 3.62
C THR A 74 -4.92 -0.69 4.29
N ASN A 75 -4.40 -1.86 4.69
CA ASN A 75 -3.06 -1.98 5.24
C ASN A 75 -2.00 -1.86 4.12
N GLY A 76 -1.31 -0.74 4.06
CA GLY A 76 -0.30 -0.49 3.03
C GLY A 76 -0.89 -0.31 1.63
N ILE A 77 -0.11 -0.63 0.61
CA ILE A 77 -0.51 -0.58 -0.80
C ILE A 77 -0.95 -1.98 -1.23
N GLU A 78 -2.07 -2.44 -0.69
CA GLU A 78 -2.60 -3.77 -1.02
C GLU A 78 -4.11 -3.70 -1.22
N PRO A 79 -4.66 -4.50 -2.12
CA PRO A 79 -6.10 -4.71 -2.16
C PRO A 79 -6.61 -5.27 -0.83
N PRO A 80 -7.83 -4.98 -0.42
CA PRO A 80 -8.42 -5.58 0.78
C PRO A 80 -8.53 -7.10 0.60
N ARG A 81 -8.33 -7.85 1.67
CA ARG A 81 -8.48 -9.31 1.65
C ARG A 81 -9.94 -9.74 1.55
N GLY A 82 -10.83 -8.97 2.15
CA GLY A 82 -12.27 -9.15 2.14
C GLY A 82 -12.98 -7.82 2.34
N TYR A 83 -14.28 -7.77 2.17
CA TYR A 83 -15.07 -6.57 2.42
C TYR A 83 -15.13 -6.19 3.90
N LEU A 84 -15.10 -7.18 4.77
CA LEU A 84 -15.04 -7.05 6.22
C LEU A 84 -13.73 -7.67 6.70
N SER A 85 -13.01 -6.98 7.57
CA SER A 85 -11.82 -7.51 8.22
C SER A 85 -11.95 -7.37 9.74
N THR A 86 -11.52 -8.41 10.46
CA THR A 86 -11.51 -8.41 11.91
C THR A 86 -10.08 -8.36 12.44
N LYS A 87 -9.73 -7.32 13.15
CA LYS A 87 -8.43 -7.21 13.83
C LYS A 87 -8.58 -7.53 15.31
N LYS A 88 -7.83 -8.51 15.79
CA LYS A 88 -7.78 -8.85 17.23
C LYS A 88 -6.90 -7.82 17.94
N SER A 89 -7.43 -7.16 18.96
CA SER A 89 -6.69 -6.27 19.84
C SER A 89 -6.77 -6.75 21.28
N LYS A 90 -5.91 -6.20 22.16
CA LYS A 90 -5.99 -6.47 23.61
C LYS A 90 -7.33 -6.04 24.24
N LYS A 91 -8.06 -5.16 23.59
CA LYS A 91 -9.36 -4.64 24.04
C LYS A 91 -10.56 -5.36 23.41
N GLY A 92 -10.32 -6.35 22.55
CA GLY A 92 -11.34 -7.10 21.83
C GLY A 92 -11.14 -7.04 20.30
N PRO A 93 -12.00 -7.74 19.56
CA PRO A 93 -11.99 -7.69 18.10
C PRO A 93 -12.48 -6.33 17.62
N LEU A 94 -11.78 -5.77 16.62
CA LEU A 94 -12.17 -4.57 15.92
C LEU A 94 -12.57 -4.96 14.51
N LYS A 95 -13.81 -4.74 14.14
CA LYS A 95 -14.32 -4.97 12.80
C LYS A 95 -14.16 -3.71 11.96
N GLN A 96 -13.73 -3.88 10.73
CA GLN A 96 -13.53 -2.81 9.78
C GLN A 96 -14.11 -3.22 8.42
N ILE A 97 -15.00 -2.40 7.88
CA ILE A 97 -15.53 -2.56 6.53
C ILE A 97 -14.73 -1.73 5.54
N VAL A 98 -14.63 -2.19 4.30
CA VAL A 98 -13.95 -1.40 3.24
C VAL A 98 -14.67 -0.06 3.02
N PRO A 99 -13.92 1.04 2.74
CA PRO A 99 -14.50 2.36 2.54
C PRO A 99 -15.60 2.37 1.49
N GLN A 100 -16.68 3.11 1.76
CA GLN A 100 -17.80 3.29 0.85
C GLN A 100 -18.40 1.96 0.32
N TYR A 101 -18.49 0.94 1.17
CA TYR A 101 -18.97 -0.38 0.80
C TYR A 101 -20.33 -0.33 0.06
N GLY A 102 -21.29 0.46 0.56
CA GLY A 102 -22.64 0.55 -0.01
C GLY A 102 -22.64 0.98 -1.49
N SER A 103 -21.75 1.89 -1.88
CA SER A 103 -21.68 2.45 -3.23
C SER A 103 -20.60 1.82 -4.11
N LEU A 104 -19.49 1.35 -3.52
CA LEU A 104 -18.30 0.93 -4.26
C LEU A 104 -17.98 -0.56 -4.18
N LYS A 105 -18.75 -1.38 -3.49
CA LYS A 105 -18.45 -2.82 -3.33
C LYS A 105 -18.15 -3.56 -4.64
N ASN A 106 -18.85 -3.22 -5.70
CA ASN A 106 -18.66 -3.87 -7.01
C ASN A 106 -17.42 -3.36 -7.78
N ASN A 107 -16.75 -2.33 -7.27
CA ASN A 107 -15.54 -1.75 -7.86
C ASN A 107 -14.27 -2.24 -7.18
N TYR A 108 -14.40 -2.94 -6.04
CA TYR A 108 -13.24 -3.55 -5.37
C TYR A 108 -12.79 -4.81 -6.10
N THR A 109 -11.48 -4.95 -6.24
CA THR A 109 -10.83 -6.23 -6.51
C THR A 109 -10.21 -6.69 -5.21
N LEU A 110 -10.65 -7.82 -4.69
CA LEU A 110 -10.07 -8.38 -3.47
C LEU A 110 -8.71 -9.01 -3.74
N LEU A 111 -7.87 -9.10 -2.71
CA LEU A 111 -6.51 -9.61 -2.82
C LEU A 111 -6.44 -11.00 -3.45
N TRP A 112 -7.33 -11.90 -3.03
CA TRP A 112 -7.36 -13.28 -3.49
C TRP A 112 -8.04 -13.48 -4.84
N ASP A 113 -8.74 -12.46 -5.36
CA ASP A 113 -9.33 -12.44 -6.71
C ASP A 113 -8.29 -12.01 -7.77
N MET A 114 -7.15 -11.51 -7.35
CA MET A 114 -6.06 -11.17 -8.28
C MET A 114 -5.51 -12.44 -8.93
N LYS A 115 -5.35 -12.38 -10.26
CA LYS A 115 -4.80 -13.50 -11.05
C LYS A 115 -3.27 -13.64 -10.97
N GLY A 116 -2.61 -12.84 -10.13
CA GLY A 116 -1.17 -12.82 -9.94
C GLY A 116 -0.67 -11.44 -9.55
N ASN A 117 0.63 -11.30 -9.34
CA ASN A 117 1.25 -10.10 -8.81
C ASN A 117 1.71 -9.09 -9.89
N ASP A 118 1.57 -9.38 -11.17
CA ASP A 118 2.14 -8.57 -12.25
C ASP A 118 1.70 -7.10 -12.19
N GLY A 119 0.39 -6.85 -12.07
CA GLY A 119 -0.16 -5.49 -11.95
C GLY A 119 0.31 -4.78 -10.68
N TYR A 120 0.32 -5.50 -9.56
CA TYR A 120 0.77 -4.99 -8.27
C TYR A 120 2.25 -4.59 -8.31
N ILE A 121 3.13 -5.46 -8.82
CA ILE A 121 4.56 -5.18 -8.99
C ILE A 121 4.79 -3.91 -9.83
N LYS A 122 4.06 -3.78 -10.94
CA LYS A 122 4.16 -2.63 -11.84
C LYS A 122 3.74 -1.32 -11.16
N ILE A 123 2.64 -1.33 -10.43
CA ILE A 123 2.15 -0.15 -9.69
C ILE A 123 3.15 0.26 -8.62
N VAL A 124 3.59 -0.69 -7.80
CA VAL A 124 4.55 -0.42 -6.72
C VAL A 124 5.88 0.09 -7.27
N ALA A 125 6.36 -0.50 -8.38
CA ALA A 125 7.58 -0.04 -9.04
C ALA A 125 7.45 1.38 -9.60
N ALA A 126 6.31 1.73 -10.19
CA ALA A 126 6.04 3.08 -10.66
C ALA A 126 6.03 4.09 -9.50
N MET A 127 5.43 3.74 -8.37
CA MET A 127 5.44 4.57 -7.16
C MET A 127 6.84 4.70 -6.55
N GLN A 128 7.67 3.65 -6.62
CA GLN A 128 9.01 3.62 -6.06
C GLN A 128 9.92 4.70 -6.65
N LYS A 129 9.64 5.23 -7.86
CA LYS A 129 10.36 6.36 -8.48
C LYS A 129 10.41 7.58 -7.57
N PHE A 130 9.40 7.78 -6.73
CA PHE A 130 9.21 8.98 -5.92
C PHE A 130 9.57 8.77 -4.45
N PHE A 131 9.95 7.56 -4.06
CA PHE A 131 10.34 7.23 -2.69
C PHE A 131 11.84 7.08 -2.55
N ASP A 132 12.45 7.77 -1.60
CA ASP A 132 13.86 7.63 -1.29
C ASP A 132 14.17 6.32 -0.55
N GLN A 133 13.26 5.86 0.31
CA GLN A 133 13.33 4.58 0.96
C GLN A 133 12.51 3.51 0.21
N ALA A 134 12.40 2.32 0.77
CA ALA A 134 11.65 1.23 0.16
C ALA A 134 10.13 1.39 0.36
N ILE A 135 9.37 0.84 -0.58
CA ILE A 135 7.98 0.49 -0.42
C ILE A 135 7.94 -0.98 -0.02
N SER A 136 7.51 -1.26 1.21
CA SER A 136 7.30 -2.62 1.69
C SER A 136 5.97 -3.13 1.17
N GLY A 137 6.00 -4.15 0.35
CA GLY A 137 4.79 -4.77 -0.18
C GLY A 137 4.94 -6.29 -0.22
N ASN A 138 3.84 -6.98 -0.35
CA ASN A 138 3.80 -8.44 -0.29
C ASN A 138 3.43 -9.02 -1.66
N TRP A 139 4.00 -10.15 -2.00
CA TRP A 139 3.46 -11.00 -3.04
C TRP A 139 2.35 -11.85 -2.45
N SER A 140 1.27 -12.02 -3.20
CA SER A 140 0.12 -12.80 -2.77
C SER A 140 -0.24 -13.81 -3.84
N TYR A 141 -0.35 -15.07 -3.44
CA TYR A 141 -0.62 -16.18 -4.34
C TYR A 141 -1.88 -16.91 -3.87
N ASN A 142 -2.87 -17.01 -4.76
CA ASN A 142 -3.99 -17.91 -4.58
C ASN A 142 -3.72 -19.20 -5.36
N PRO A 143 -3.45 -20.35 -4.68
CA PRO A 143 -3.19 -21.63 -5.35
C PRO A 143 -4.31 -22.06 -6.28
N GLU A 144 -5.57 -21.71 -6.01
CA GLU A 144 -6.72 -22.05 -6.84
C GLU A 144 -6.63 -21.49 -8.28
N ASN A 145 -5.77 -20.48 -8.50
CA ASN A 145 -5.51 -19.94 -9.83
C ASN A 145 -4.54 -20.80 -10.67
N TYR A 146 -4.01 -21.91 -10.12
CA TYR A 146 -2.99 -22.73 -10.74
C TYR A 146 -3.41 -24.21 -10.80
N GLU A 147 -2.81 -24.93 -11.72
CA GLU A 147 -3.05 -26.38 -11.88
C GLU A 147 -2.70 -27.11 -10.59
N ASN A 148 -3.54 -28.08 -10.21
CA ASN A 148 -3.42 -28.88 -8.98
C ASN A 148 -3.39 -28.05 -7.67
N ASN A 149 -3.83 -26.78 -7.70
CA ASN A 149 -3.72 -25.86 -6.57
C ASN A 149 -2.27 -25.68 -6.06
N GLU A 150 -1.31 -25.71 -6.98
CA GLU A 150 0.11 -25.54 -6.68
C GLU A 150 0.67 -24.33 -7.42
N VAL A 151 1.26 -23.38 -6.68
CA VAL A 151 1.91 -22.23 -7.28
C VAL A 151 3.25 -22.64 -7.89
N PRO A 152 3.43 -22.55 -9.22
CA PRO A 152 4.69 -22.93 -9.84
C PRO A 152 5.86 -22.05 -9.38
N VAL A 153 6.99 -22.65 -9.07
CA VAL A 153 8.23 -21.90 -8.70
C VAL A 153 8.64 -20.92 -9.79
N SER A 154 8.38 -21.26 -11.05
CA SER A 154 8.65 -20.37 -12.20
C SER A 154 7.85 -19.07 -12.15
N VAL A 155 6.62 -19.09 -11.62
CA VAL A 155 5.79 -17.88 -11.40
C VAL A 155 6.44 -17.01 -10.34
N MET A 156 6.81 -17.60 -9.19
CA MET A 156 7.47 -16.87 -8.10
C MET A 156 8.81 -16.27 -8.55
N ALA A 157 9.62 -17.04 -9.27
CA ALA A 157 10.88 -16.57 -9.84
C ALA A 157 10.66 -15.42 -10.86
N GLY A 158 9.61 -15.54 -11.68
CA GLY A 158 9.21 -14.51 -12.63
C GLY A 158 8.83 -13.20 -11.93
N ASP A 159 8.06 -13.27 -10.85
CA ASP A 159 7.67 -12.11 -10.05
C ASP A 159 8.88 -11.46 -9.37
N PHE A 160 9.81 -12.26 -8.84
CA PHE A 160 11.07 -11.76 -8.30
C PHE A 160 11.90 -11.02 -9.35
N LEU A 161 12.06 -11.60 -10.54
CA LEU A 161 12.82 -10.98 -11.64
C LEU A 161 12.16 -9.68 -12.12
N LYS A 162 10.83 -9.62 -12.20
CA LYS A 162 10.10 -8.39 -12.54
C LYS A 162 10.27 -7.31 -11.48
N THR A 163 10.17 -7.69 -10.20
CA THR A 163 10.39 -6.81 -9.06
C THR A 163 11.78 -6.16 -9.15
N TYR A 164 12.80 -6.96 -9.43
CA TYR A 164 14.16 -6.48 -9.65
C TYR A 164 14.28 -5.63 -10.92
N LYS A 165 13.70 -6.09 -12.05
CA LYS A 165 13.74 -5.37 -13.32
C LYS A 165 13.20 -3.95 -13.17
N TYR A 166 12.04 -3.79 -12.59
CA TYR A 166 11.36 -2.49 -12.49
C TYR A 166 11.77 -1.66 -11.26
N GLY A 167 12.63 -2.19 -10.39
CA GLY A 167 13.24 -1.42 -9.31
C GLY A 167 12.38 -1.22 -8.08
N TRP A 168 11.38 -2.06 -7.84
CA TRP A 168 10.75 -2.13 -6.53
C TRP A 168 11.76 -2.69 -5.53
N LYS A 169 12.11 -1.90 -4.50
CA LYS A 169 13.28 -2.16 -3.64
C LYS A 169 13.08 -3.29 -2.63
N THR A 170 11.85 -3.52 -2.15
CA THR A 170 11.61 -4.48 -1.05
C THR A 170 10.28 -5.22 -1.20
N SER A 171 10.33 -6.48 -1.63
CA SER A 171 9.27 -7.44 -1.34
C SER A 171 9.42 -7.94 0.10
N TYR A 172 8.34 -7.92 0.89
CA TYR A 172 8.39 -8.15 2.32
C TYR A 172 7.98 -9.58 2.71
N TYR A 173 6.74 -9.96 2.39
CA TYR A 173 6.24 -11.31 2.60
C TYR A 173 5.76 -11.95 1.30
N GLN A 174 5.68 -13.29 1.33
CA GLN A 174 4.94 -14.09 0.38
C GLN A 174 3.72 -14.67 1.10
N ASN A 175 2.55 -14.19 0.75
CA ASN A 175 1.29 -14.67 1.29
C ASN A 175 0.72 -15.74 0.35
N THR A 176 0.24 -16.83 0.92
CA THR A 176 -0.48 -17.87 0.19
C THR A 176 -1.87 -18.01 0.79
N TYR A 177 -2.88 -18.01 -0.05
CA TYR A 177 -4.26 -18.24 0.36
C TYR A 177 -4.41 -19.72 0.78
N ASP A 178 -4.93 -19.96 1.98
CA ASP A 178 -5.07 -21.31 2.54
C ASP A 178 -6.50 -21.62 3.02
N ASN A 179 -7.46 -20.75 2.76
CA ASN A 179 -8.87 -20.85 3.18
C ASN A 179 -9.10 -20.87 4.71
N LYS A 180 -8.06 -20.81 5.55
CA LYS A 180 -8.23 -20.96 7.00
C LYS A 180 -8.59 -19.67 7.69
N ASP A 181 -8.01 -18.57 7.26
CA ASP A 181 -8.27 -17.26 7.87
C ASP A 181 -9.72 -16.81 7.57
N ASP A 182 -10.19 -17.04 6.34
CA ASP A 182 -11.57 -16.71 5.94
C ASP A 182 -12.60 -17.67 6.61
N LEU A 183 -12.22 -18.92 6.87
CA LEU A 183 -13.06 -19.86 7.60
C LEU A 183 -13.18 -19.52 9.10
N LEU A 184 -12.11 -18.98 9.71
CA LEU A 184 -12.16 -18.56 11.11
C LEU A 184 -12.99 -17.28 11.28
N ASP A 185 -12.90 -16.37 10.31
CA ASP A 185 -13.74 -15.18 10.28
C ASP A 185 -15.20 -15.50 9.90
N ALA A 186 -15.44 -16.54 9.07
CA ALA A 186 -16.76 -17.00 8.66
C ALA A 186 -17.45 -17.94 9.68
N ILE A 187 -16.70 -18.65 10.53
CA ILE A 187 -17.26 -19.55 11.54
C ILE A 187 -17.86 -18.77 12.73
N ASP A 188 -17.34 -17.59 13.01
CA ASP A 188 -17.90 -16.69 14.03
C ASP A 188 -19.10 -15.86 13.51
N GLU A 189 -19.40 -15.89 12.20
CA GLU A 189 -20.42 -15.06 11.60
C GLU A 189 -21.47 -15.91 10.86
N LYS A 190 -22.61 -16.12 11.50
CA LYS A 190 -23.80 -16.57 10.76
C LYS A 190 -24.12 -15.50 9.68
N PRO A 191 -24.53 -15.90 8.46
CA PRO A 191 -24.79 -14.97 7.35
C PRO A 191 -25.71 -13.78 7.73
N ASN A 192 -26.60 -13.95 8.69
CA ASN A 192 -27.48 -12.91 9.17
C ASN A 192 -26.75 -11.86 10.05
N GLN A 193 -25.65 -12.22 10.73
CA GLN A 193 -24.91 -11.26 11.58
C GLN A 193 -24.08 -10.28 10.76
N VAL A 194 -23.58 -10.68 9.60
CA VAL A 194 -22.88 -9.76 8.67
C VAL A 194 -23.86 -8.73 8.14
N GLN A 195 -25.06 -9.16 7.78
CA GLN A 195 -26.10 -8.28 7.25
C GLN A 195 -26.63 -7.32 8.31
N ASP A 196 -26.81 -7.81 9.53
CA ASP A 196 -27.24 -7.00 10.68
C ASP A 196 -26.16 -5.99 11.09
N LEU A 197 -24.88 -6.40 11.08
CA LEU A 197 -23.74 -5.52 11.36
C LEU A 197 -23.53 -4.47 10.29
N LEU A 198 -23.72 -4.84 9.02
CA LEU A 198 -23.67 -3.92 7.89
C LEU A 198 -24.80 -2.88 7.98
N SER A 199 -26.00 -3.29 8.37
CA SER A 199 -27.12 -2.37 8.60
C SER A 199 -26.80 -1.41 9.75
N GLU A 200 -26.29 -1.90 10.85
CA GLU A 200 -25.94 -1.10 12.05
C GLU A 200 -24.83 -0.08 11.74
N ILE A 201 -23.81 -0.47 10.95
CA ILE A 201 -22.74 0.44 10.54
C ILE A 201 -23.24 1.47 9.54
N LEU A 202 -24.11 1.09 8.61
CA LEU A 202 -24.67 2.00 7.61
C LEU A 202 -25.67 2.98 8.23
N GLU A 203 -26.44 2.56 9.25
CA GLU A 203 -27.34 3.44 10.01
C GLU A 203 -26.56 4.46 10.86
N THR A 204 -25.38 4.09 11.38
CA THR A 204 -24.52 5.03 12.14
C THR A 204 -23.76 6.03 11.24
N GLU A 205 -23.55 5.74 9.96
CA GLU A 205 -22.94 6.70 9.02
C GLU A 205 -23.94 7.78 8.56
N GLU A 206 -25.25 7.57 8.66
CA GLU A 206 -26.26 8.60 8.30
C GLU A 206 -26.52 9.61 9.45
N ASP A 207 -26.17 9.29 10.71
CA ASP A 207 -26.59 10.09 11.85
C ASP A 207 -25.53 11.01 12.47
N ASP A 208 -24.24 10.99 12.05
CA ASP A 208 -23.24 11.82 12.74
C ASP A 208 -22.16 12.42 11.84
N CYS A 209 -22.50 13.47 11.13
CA CYS A 209 -21.53 14.43 10.64
C CYS A 209 -21.82 15.85 11.14
N ASP A 210 -21.97 16.02 12.44
CA ASP A 210 -22.09 17.35 13.07
C ASP A 210 -20.72 18.02 13.35
N SER A 211 -19.60 17.34 13.08
CA SER A 211 -18.24 17.86 13.28
C SER A 211 -17.67 18.63 12.08
N CYS A 212 -18.41 18.78 11.00
CA CYS A 212 -17.99 19.56 9.82
C CYS A 212 -18.61 20.96 9.75
N LYS A 213 -19.20 21.44 10.84
CA LYS A 213 -19.66 22.83 10.95
C LYS A 213 -18.73 23.62 11.87
N ILE A 214 -17.58 24.01 11.35
CA ILE A 214 -16.82 25.19 11.81
C ILE A 214 -16.40 25.97 10.57
#